data_0b72dc62503fd4f06573c916047cc8b5
#
_entry.id   0b72dc62503fd4f06573c916047cc8b5
#
_cell.length_a   1.000
_cell.length_b   1.000
_cell.length_c   1.000
_cell.angle_alpha   90.00
_cell.angle_beta   90.00
_cell.angle_gamma   90.00
#
_symmetry.space_group_name_H-M   'P 1'
#
loop_
_entity.id
_entity.type
_entity.pdbx_description
1 polymer ?
#
loop_
_entity_poly.entity_id
_entity_poly.type
_entity_poly.pdbx_seq_one_letter_code
_entity_poly.pdbx_strand_id
1 'polypeptide(L)'
;MTQQHPELAEEQQFIDHAYECLEQTRQDAWRIREMNEASTGGTFQARYERNAFDEVLVGRLTQLDLGDSALVFGRIDRLTESPETFESFHIGRVAVADSNREPVVVDWRAPVAEPFYRATGRESMGLARRRHFAVQGQQLLGIEDELFGAGHLGVGHDEGLDGAPVSSAPTLRGYSTLLSVLSRGRTGQLGDIVATIQAEQDEIIRSAQQGVLVVEGGP
;
A
#
# COMPACT_ATOMS: atom_id res chain seq x y z
N MET A 1 -21.67 3.16 19.56
CA MET A 1 -20.27 3.58 19.70
C MET A 1 -19.45 2.58 18.91
N THR A 2 -18.88 2.97 17.78
CA THR A 2 -18.05 2.11 16.95
C THR A 2 -16.71 1.93 17.69
N GLN A 3 -16.39 0.70 18.06
CA GLN A 3 -15.16 0.41 18.78
C GLN A 3 -13.99 0.69 17.84
N GLN A 4 -13.16 1.65 18.19
CA GLN A 4 -11.98 2.04 17.40
C GLN A 4 -10.95 0.91 17.47
N HIS A 5 -10.25 0.64 16.35
CA HIS A 5 -9.23 -0.41 16.31
C HIS A 5 -8.10 -0.09 17.33
N PRO A 6 -7.62 -1.06 18.13
CA PRO A 6 -6.63 -0.79 19.17
C PRO A 6 -5.29 -0.23 18.64
N GLU A 7 -4.87 -0.65 17.46
CA GLU A 7 -3.61 -0.21 16.83
C GLU A 7 -3.78 1.04 15.94
N LEU A 8 -4.95 1.71 15.95
CA LEU A 8 -5.19 2.84 15.05
C LEU A 8 -4.25 4.02 15.32
N ALA A 9 -3.93 4.29 16.58
CA ALA A 9 -3.02 5.38 16.94
C ALA A 9 -1.58 5.09 16.54
N GLU A 10 -1.14 3.85 16.63
CA GLU A 10 0.20 3.42 16.21
C GLU A 10 0.36 3.51 14.70
N GLU A 11 -0.62 3.02 13.94
CA GLU A 11 -0.62 3.10 12.49
C GLU A 11 -0.75 4.54 11.98
N GLN A 12 -1.47 5.41 12.70
CA GLN A 12 -1.50 6.84 12.37
C GLN A 12 -0.10 7.47 12.53
N GLN A 13 0.61 7.17 13.62
CA GLN A 13 1.97 7.67 13.82
C GLN A 13 2.92 7.19 12.72
N PHE A 14 2.76 5.95 12.28
CA PHE A 14 3.52 5.43 11.16
C PHE A 14 3.22 6.20 9.86
N ILE A 15 1.94 6.44 9.56
CA ILE A 15 1.52 7.20 8.38
C ILE A 15 2.11 8.61 8.43
N ASP A 16 2.05 9.29 9.58
CA ASP A 16 2.61 10.63 9.75
C ASP A 16 4.12 10.63 9.45
N HIS A 17 4.85 9.67 10.00
CA HIS A 17 6.28 9.48 9.70
C HIS A 17 6.55 9.20 8.22
N ALA A 18 5.74 8.37 7.57
CA ALA A 18 5.87 8.09 6.14
C ALA A 18 5.71 9.35 5.28
N TYR A 19 4.79 10.24 5.65
CA TYR A 19 4.63 11.54 4.97
C TYR A 19 5.79 12.49 5.24
N GLU A 20 6.37 12.50 6.43
CA GLU A 20 7.60 13.25 6.72
C GLU A 20 8.76 12.80 5.83
N CYS A 21 8.94 11.48 5.67
CA CYS A 21 9.95 10.90 4.79
C CYS A 21 9.68 11.22 3.30
N LEU A 22 8.42 11.21 2.88
CA LEU A 22 8.02 11.61 1.53
C LEU A 22 8.39 13.07 1.26
N GLU A 23 8.07 13.95 2.19
CA GLU A 23 8.37 15.39 2.06
C GLU A 23 9.88 15.63 2.02
N GLN A 24 10.65 14.94 2.86
CA GLN A 24 12.11 15.02 2.81
C GLN A 24 12.65 14.56 1.43
N THR A 25 12.10 13.47 0.90
CA THR A 25 12.47 12.96 -0.44
C THR A 25 12.17 13.99 -1.53
N ARG A 26 11.03 14.70 -1.45
CA ARG A 26 10.67 15.79 -2.37
C ARG A 26 11.66 16.95 -2.27
N GLN A 27 11.96 17.39 -1.05
CA GLN A 27 12.90 18.50 -0.80
C GLN A 27 14.29 18.18 -1.34
N ASP A 28 14.75 16.95 -1.15
CA ASP A 28 16.04 16.51 -1.67
C ASP A 28 16.06 16.50 -3.20
N ALA A 29 15.00 16.02 -3.83
CA ALA A 29 14.86 16.04 -5.29
C ALA A 29 14.83 17.47 -5.85
N TRP A 30 14.12 18.41 -5.20
CA TRP A 30 14.12 19.83 -5.56
C TRP A 30 15.49 20.45 -5.41
N ARG A 31 16.20 20.18 -4.31
CA ARG A 31 17.56 20.69 -4.07
C ARG A 31 18.54 20.22 -5.14
N ILE A 32 18.46 18.94 -5.52
CA ILE A 32 19.31 18.37 -6.57
C ILE A 32 19.00 19.05 -7.91
N ARG A 33 17.72 19.30 -8.21
CA ARG A 33 17.30 20.00 -9.43
C ARG A 33 17.84 21.43 -9.46
N GLU A 34 17.70 22.21 -8.40
CA GLU A 34 18.24 23.56 -8.29
C GLU A 34 19.77 23.60 -8.52
N MET A 35 20.49 22.64 -7.95
CA MET A 35 21.94 22.51 -8.15
C MET A 35 22.28 22.20 -9.63
N ASN A 36 21.47 21.36 -10.27
CA ASN A 36 21.64 21.04 -11.68
C ASN A 36 21.38 22.25 -12.58
N GLU A 37 20.31 23.03 -12.31
CA GLU A 37 19.99 24.27 -13.04
C GLU A 37 21.04 25.36 -12.84
N ALA A 38 21.60 25.51 -11.62
CA ALA A 38 22.65 26.47 -11.32
C ALA A 38 23.98 26.17 -12.01
N SER A 39 24.19 24.95 -12.46
CA SER A 39 25.39 24.54 -13.18
C SER A 39 25.38 25.07 -14.61
N THR A 40 25.92 26.29 -14.82
CA THR A 40 25.99 26.94 -16.13
C THR A 40 27.30 26.62 -16.86
N GLY A 41 27.24 26.46 -18.19
CA GLY A 41 28.41 26.21 -19.02
C GLY A 41 28.59 24.75 -19.44
N GLY A 42 29.70 24.45 -20.07
CA GLY A 42 30.07 23.10 -20.58
C GLY A 42 29.82 22.88 -22.06
N THR A 43 30.29 21.74 -22.54
CA THR A 43 30.17 21.26 -23.92
C THR A 43 28.69 20.97 -24.29
N PHE A 44 28.41 20.77 -25.56
CA PHE A 44 27.08 20.34 -26.01
C PHE A 44 26.65 19.05 -25.33
N GLN A 45 27.55 18.10 -25.14
CA GLN A 45 27.26 16.85 -24.43
C GLN A 45 26.90 17.08 -22.97
N ALA A 46 27.62 17.94 -22.24
CA ALA A 46 27.32 18.27 -20.85
C ALA A 46 25.93 18.95 -20.69
N ARG A 47 25.51 19.73 -21.69
CA ARG A 47 24.16 20.32 -21.69
C ARG A 47 23.09 19.26 -21.94
N TYR A 48 23.33 18.33 -22.85
CA TYR A 48 22.41 17.23 -23.13
C TYR A 48 22.21 16.34 -21.89
N GLU A 49 23.31 15.97 -21.23
CA GLU A 49 23.28 15.16 -19.99
C GLU A 49 22.51 15.86 -18.88
N ARG A 50 22.70 17.18 -18.69
CA ARG A 50 21.93 17.97 -17.71
C ARG A 50 20.43 17.97 -18.00
N ASN A 51 20.05 18.18 -19.25
CA ASN A 51 18.65 18.16 -19.64
C ASN A 51 18.01 16.80 -19.41
N ALA A 52 18.69 15.72 -19.78
CA ALA A 52 18.22 14.36 -19.54
C ALA A 52 18.08 14.07 -18.05
N PHE A 53 19.02 14.57 -17.23
CA PHE A 53 18.94 14.45 -15.78
C PHE A 53 17.79 15.26 -15.17
N ASP A 54 17.56 16.48 -15.66
CA ASP A 54 16.42 17.31 -15.23
C ASP A 54 15.08 16.64 -15.56
N GLU A 55 14.93 16.05 -16.75
CA GLU A 55 13.73 15.29 -17.14
C GLU A 55 13.46 14.12 -16.18
N VAL A 56 14.49 13.40 -15.74
CA VAL A 56 14.37 12.32 -14.76
C VAL A 56 13.92 12.86 -13.41
N LEU A 57 14.48 13.99 -12.95
CA LEU A 57 14.08 14.61 -11.68
C LEU A 57 12.65 15.13 -11.71
N VAL A 58 12.25 15.78 -12.81
CA VAL A 58 10.84 16.22 -12.99
C VAL A 58 9.89 15.02 -12.98
N GLY A 59 10.23 13.95 -13.70
CA GLY A 59 9.47 12.71 -13.66
C GLY A 59 9.36 12.11 -12.26
N ARG A 60 10.45 12.14 -11.49
CA ARG A 60 10.43 11.69 -10.09
C ARG A 60 9.56 12.57 -9.20
N LEU A 61 9.66 13.89 -9.30
CA LEU A 61 8.83 14.83 -8.55
C LEU A 61 7.34 14.63 -8.86
N THR A 62 7.01 14.42 -10.15
CA THR A 62 5.63 14.13 -10.56
C THR A 62 5.11 12.82 -9.96
N GLN A 63 5.94 11.77 -9.87
CA GLN A 63 5.56 10.52 -9.22
C GLN A 63 5.35 10.66 -7.70
N LEU A 64 6.11 11.55 -7.07
CA LEU A 64 5.98 11.83 -5.63
C LEU A 64 4.77 12.74 -5.32
N ASP A 65 4.18 13.39 -6.31
CA ASP A 65 2.97 14.19 -6.14
C ASP A 65 1.74 13.28 -6.14
N LEU A 66 1.22 13.05 -4.96
CA LEU A 66 0.06 12.16 -4.75
C LEU A 66 -1.28 12.88 -4.93
N GLY A 67 -1.29 14.21 -5.04
CA GLY A 67 -2.53 14.99 -4.99
C GLY A 67 -3.33 14.66 -3.72
N ASP A 68 -4.62 14.35 -3.90
CA ASP A 68 -5.52 13.95 -2.80
C ASP A 68 -5.44 12.46 -2.42
N SER A 69 -4.58 11.70 -3.08
CA SER A 69 -4.47 10.26 -2.86
C SER A 69 -3.65 9.95 -1.61
N ALA A 70 -4.09 8.97 -0.83
CA ALA A 70 -3.32 8.49 0.33
C ALA A 70 -1.98 7.86 -0.11
N LEU A 71 -0.92 8.11 0.65
CA LEU A 71 0.39 7.49 0.44
C LEU A 71 0.34 6.00 0.74
N VAL A 72 -0.14 5.63 1.92
CA VAL A 72 -0.21 4.25 2.43
C VAL A 72 -1.66 3.81 2.46
N PHE A 73 -1.94 2.60 1.99
CA PHE A 73 -3.30 2.06 1.98
C PHE A 73 -3.40 0.65 2.56
N GLY A 74 -2.30 0.07 2.99
CA GLY A 74 -2.31 -1.24 3.64
C GLY A 74 -0.97 -1.65 4.21
N ARG A 75 -1.00 -2.80 4.88
CA ARG A 75 0.17 -3.46 5.47
C ARG A 75 0.03 -4.97 5.31
N ILE A 76 1.14 -5.65 5.12
CA ILE A 76 1.24 -7.10 5.18
C ILE A 76 2.23 -7.49 6.27
N ASP A 77 1.88 -8.53 7.02
CA ASP A 77 2.78 -9.19 7.96
C ASP A 77 3.04 -10.59 7.44
N ARG A 78 4.31 -10.88 7.12
CA ARG A 78 4.76 -12.16 6.58
C ARG A 78 5.37 -13.00 7.69
N LEU A 79 5.11 -14.30 7.63
CA LEU A 79 5.78 -15.27 8.49
C LEU A 79 7.26 -15.31 8.12
N THR A 80 8.12 -15.28 9.14
CA THR A 80 9.55 -15.56 8.99
C THR A 80 9.83 -17.02 9.29
N GLU A 81 11.08 -17.44 9.18
CA GLU A 81 11.50 -18.80 9.56
C GLU A 81 11.25 -19.07 11.06
N SER A 82 11.21 -18.05 11.88
CA SER A 82 10.84 -18.14 13.29
C SER A 82 9.34 -17.91 13.46
N PRO A 83 8.58 -18.85 14.01
CA PRO A 83 7.11 -18.78 14.07
C PRO A 83 6.56 -17.66 14.95
N GLU A 84 7.42 -17.00 15.74
CA GLU A 84 7.03 -15.90 16.64
C GLU A 84 7.39 -14.51 16.08
N THR A 85 8.04 -14.44 14.91
CA THR A 85 8.47 -13.17 14.32
C THR A 85 7.79 -12.94 12.96
N PHE A 86 7.43 -11.68 12.73
CA PHE A 86 6.82 -11.24 11.48
C PHE A 86 7.70 -10.17 10.85
N GLU A 87 7.77 -10.21 9.55
CA GLU A 87 8.31 -9.13 8.74
C GLU A 87 7.15 -8.32 8.18
N SER A 88 7.11 -7.03 8.53
CA SER A 88 5.99 -6.16 8.20
C SER A 88 6.36 -5.18 7.09
N PHE A 89 5.48 -5.03 6.11
CA PHE A 89 5.66 -4.08 5.01
C PHE A 89 4.41 -3.23 4.86
N HIS A 90 4.57 -1.91 4.93
CA HIS A 90 3.50 -0.98 4.59
C HIS A 90 3.49 -0.75 3.09
N ILE A 91 2.32 -0.93 2.49
CA ILE A 91 2.12 -0.87 1.04
C ILE A 91 1.51 0.47 0.68
N GLY A 92 2.12 1.12 -0.29
CA GLY A 92 1.70 2.44 -0.73
C GLY A 92 1.83 2.68 -2.22
N ARG A 93 1.48 3.89 -2.64
CA ARG A 93 1.45 4.29 -4.05
C ARG A 93 2.84 4.51 -4.63
N VAL A 94 3.78 4.93 -3.80
CA VAL A 94 5.18 5.15 -4.14
C VAL A 94 6.08 4.61 -3.05
N ALA A 95 7.27 4.17 -3.43
CA ALA A 95 8.30 3.78 -2.48
C ALA A 95 8.87 5.02 -1.78
N VAL A 96 8.93 4.95 -0.46
CA VAL A 96 9.53 5.97 0.40
C VAL A 96 10.53 5.30 1.33
N ALA A 97 11.68 5.92 1.50
CA ALA A 97 12.72 5.49 2.44
C ALA A 97 13.02 6.62 3.44
N ASP A 98 13.53 6.25 4.58
CA ASP A 98 14.02 7.20 5.59
C ASP A 98 15.41 7.77 5.24
N SER A 99 15.96 8.59 6.12
CA SER A 99 17.30 9.19 5.99
C SER A 99 18.44 8.16 5.96
N ASN A 100 18.22 6.97 6.50
CA ASN A 100 19.16 5.84 6.49
C ASN A 100 19.03 4.97 5.24
N ARG A 101 18.09 5.31 4.34
CA ARG A 101 17.69 4.53 3.15
C ARG A 101 16.97 3.22 3.48
N GLU A 102 16.44 3.09 4.70
CA GLU A 102 15.58 1.98 5.06
C GLU A 102 14.18 2.19 4.46
N PRO A 103 13.57 1.16 3.85
CA PRO A 103 12.26 1.29 3.24
C PRO A 103 11.18 1.49 4.30
N VAL A 104 10.51 2.64 4.27
CA VAL A 104 9.36 2.96 5.12
C VAL A 104 8.07 2.53 4.42
N VAL A 105 7.92 2.86 3.15
CA VAL A 105 6.75 2.45 2.33
C VAL A 105 7.23 1.72 1.10
N VAL A 106 6.64 0.56 0.85
CA VAL A 106 6.90 -0.25 -0.33
C VAL A 106 5.90 0.12 -1.43
N ASP A 107 6.40 0.35 -2.63
CA ASP A 107 5.55 0.55 -3.81
C ASP A 107 4.69 -0.70 -4.06
N TRP A 108 3.40 -0.50 -4.29
CA TRP A 108 2.43 -1.57 -4.53
C TRP A 108 2.79 -2.49 -5.71
N ARG A 109 3.58 -2.00 -6.67
CA ARG A 109 4.07 -2.76 -7.83
C ARG A 109 5.27 -3.66 -7.50
N ALA A 110 5.90 -3.47 -6.34
CA ALA A 110 7.04 -4.30 -5.95
C ALA A 110 6.61 -5.77 -5.73
N PRO A 111 7.47 -6.74 -6.07
CA PRO A 111 7.14 -8.16 -5.89
C PRO A 111 6.75 -8.54 -4.46
N VAL A 112 7.34 -7.88 -3.45
CA VAL A 112 7.02 -8.12 -2.04
C VAL A 112 5.58 -7.72 -1.69
N ALA A 113 4.95 -6.82 -2.45
CA ALA A 113 3.56 -6.40 -2.28
C ALA A 113 2.55 -7.33 -2.96
N GLU A 114 2.99 -8.27 -3.81
CA GLU A 114 2.10 -9.19 -4.53
C GLU A 114 1.12 -9.94 -3.62
N PRO A 115 1.53 -10.47 -2.44
CA PRO A 115 0.62 -11.16 -1.54
C PRO A 115 -0.52 -10.29 -1.01
N PHE A 116 -0.34 -8.95 -0.97
CA PHE A 116 -1.41 -8.03 -0.57
C PHE A 116 -2.65 -8.16 -1.48
N TYR A 117 -2.46 -8.46 -2.76
CA TYR A 117 -3.53 -8.56 -3.75
C TYR A 117 -3.98 -10.00 -4.02
N ARG A 118 -3.04 -10.94 -3.98
CA ARG A 118 -3.26 -12.31 -4.46
C ARG A 118 -3.48 -13.34 -3.37
N ALA A 119 -3.05 -13.08 -2.13
CA ALA A 119 -3.25 -14.03 -1.04
C ALA A 119 -4.74 -14.26 -0.78
N THR A 120 -5.09 -15.53 -0.59
CA THR A 120 -6.44 -15.99 -0.29
C THR A 120 -6.42 -16.91 0.94
N GLY A 121 -7.57 -17.17 1.54
CA GLY A 121 -7.67 -18.12 2.65
C GLY A 121 -7.18 -19.54 2.31
N ARG A 122 -7.11 -19.91 1.01
CA ARG A 122 -6.57 -21.19 0.54
C ARG A 122 -5.07 -21.12 0.30
N GLU A 123 -4.57 -20.00 -0.15
CA GLU A 123 -3.17 -19.76 -0.48
C GLU A 123 -2.74 -18.44 0.12
N SER A 124 -2.15 -18.51 1.31
CA SER A 124 -1.76 -17.32 2.06
C SER A 124 -0.52 -16.61 1.51
N MET A 125 0.23 -17.23 0.59
CA MET A 125 1.50 -16.70 0.05
C MET A 125 2.50 -16.28 1.14
N GLY A 126 2.47 -16.96 2.30
CA GLY A 126 3.32 -16.65 3.45
C GLY A 126 2.83 -15.49 4.32
N LEU A 127 1.62 -14.97 4.10
CA LEU A 127 1.04 -13.97 4.99
C LEU A 127 0.52 -14.59 6.28
N ALA A 128 0.75 -13.89 7.39
CA ALA A 128 0.04 -14.08 8.65
C ALA A 128 -1.16 -13.13 8.74
N ARG A 129 -0.99 -11.89 8.25
CA ARG A 129 -2.03 -10.85 8.28
C ARG A 129 -1.90 -9.96 7.05
N ARG A 130 -3.05 -9.55 6.52
CA ARG A 130 -3.23 -8.45 5.59
C ARG A 130 -4.09 -7.39 6.25
N ARG A 131 -3.64 -6.16 6.25
CA ARG A 131 -4.31 -5.01 6.86
C ARG A 131 -4.65 -3.99 5.79
N HIS A 132 -5.90 -3.59 5.73
CA HIS A 132 -6.39 -2.52 4.87
C HIS A 132 -6.58 -1.25 5.67
N PHE A 133 -6.17 -0.12 5.11
CA PHE A 133 -6.33 1.20 5.71
C PHE A 133 -7.41 2.00 5.00
N ALA A 134 -8.37 2.51 5.77
CA ALA A 134 -9.27 3.55 5.32
C ALA A 134 -8.62 4.90 5.65
N VAL A 135 -8.05 5.59 4.64
CA VAL A 135 -7.31 6.84 4.81
C VAL A 135 -7.96 7.95 4.00
N GLN A 136 -8.02 9.15 4.57
CA GLN A 136 -8.42 10.37 3.88
C GLN A 136 -7.30 11.40 3.99
N GLY A 137 -6.62 11.69 2.87
CA GLY A 137 -5.37 12.45 2.90
C GLY A 137 -4.32 11.74 3.75
N GLN A 138 -3.96 12.34 4.89
CA GLN A 138 -3.03 11.76 5.87
C GLN A 138 -3.73 11.11 7.07
N GLN A 139 -5.06 11.28 7.19
CA GLN A 139 -5.80 10.80 8.35
C GLN A 139 -6.27 9.37 8.17
N LEU A 140 -5.89 8.49 9.10
CA LEU A 140 -6.38 7.12 9.18
C LEU A 140 -7.75 7.08 9.85
N LEU A 141 -8.76 6.68 9.09
CA LEU A 141 -10.16 6.62 9.53
C LEU A 141 -10.53 5.26 10.12
N GLY A 142 -9.86 4.19 9.65
CA GLY A 142 -10.17 2.84 10.07
C GLY A 142 -9.15 1.82 9.59
N ILE A 143 -9.16 0.67 10.24
CA ILE A 143 -8.31 -0.48 9.95
C ILE A 143 -9.19 -1.71 9.82
N GLU A 144 -8.88 -2.55 8.86
CA GLU A 144 -9.49 -3.85 8.67
C GLU A 144 -8.41 -4.92 8.50
N ASP A 145 -8.42 -5.92 9.39
CA ASP A 145 -7.46 -7.01 9.41
C ASP A 145 -8.06 -8.30 8.84
N GLU A 146 -7.34 -8.94 7.94
CA GLU A 146 -7.57 -10.29 7.48
C GLU A 146 -6.42 -11.18 7.94
N LEU A 147 -6.74 -12.25 8.67
CA LEU A 147 -5.78 -13.18 9.21
C LEU A 147 -5.69 -14.45 8.36
N PHE A 148 -4.48 -14.90 8.13
CA PHE A 148 -4.16 -16.14 7.41
C PHE A 148 -3.53 -17.15 8.39
N GLY A 149 -3.96 -18.43 8.36
CA GLY A 149 -3.38 -19.44 9.21
C GLY A 149 -4.23 -20.71 9.32
N ALA A 150 -3.66 -21.78 9.86
CA ALA A 150 -4.35 -23.05 10.07
C ALA A 150 -5.45 -22.86 11.14
N GLY A 151 -6.69 -22.76 10.70
CA GLY A 151 -7.88 -22.55 11.55
C GLY A 151 -8.76 -21.37 11.16
N HIS A 152 -8.30 -20.48 10.27
CA HIS A 152 -9.10 -19.40 9.71
C HIS A 152 -9.53 -19.75 8.29
N LEU A 153 -10.28 -20.83 8.15
CA LEU A 153 -11.06 -21.06 6.93
C LEU A 153 -12.11 -19.96 6.86
N GLY A 154 -12.01 -19.17 5.80
CA GLY A 154 -12.78 -17.96 5.57
C GLY A 154 -14.24 -18.08 5.97
N VAL A 155 -14.73 -17.01 6.58
CA VAL A 155 -16.13 -16.80 6.92
C VAL A 155 -16.98 -16.87 5.65
N GLY A 156 -17.64 -18.00 5.51
CA GLY A 156 -18.59 -18.30 4.44
C GLY A 156 -19.16 -19.68 4.65
N HIS A 157 -19.90 -19.88 5.71
CA HIS A 157 -21.12 -20.64 5.85
C HIS A 157 -21.46 -20.84 7.32
N ASP A 158 -22.46 -20.08 7.74
CA ASP A 158 -23.22 -20.35 8.94
C ASP A 158 -24.14 -21.52 8.63
N GLU A 159 -23.82 -22.72 9.10
CA GLU A 159 -24.80 -23.76 9.37
C GLU A 159 -24.49 -24.35 10.74
N GLY A 160 -25.41 -24.05 11.65
CA GLY A 160 -25.33 -24.41 13.05
C GLY A 160 -25.26 -25.90 13.30
N LEU A 161 -24.52 -26.25 14.33
CA LEU A 161 -24.83 -27.35 15.27
C LEU A 161 -24.06 -27.15 16.58
N ASP A 162 -24.87 -26.94 17.59
CA ASP A 162 -24.69 -27.23 19.03
C ASP A 162 -23.31 -27.20 19.72
N GLY A 163 -23.17 -26.19 20.59
CA GLY A 163 -22.83 -26.40 21.99
C GLY A 163 -21.38 -26.60 22.39
N ALA A 164 -20.58 -25.55 22.48
CA ALA A 164 -19.58 -25.37 23.54
C ALA A 164 -19.11 -23.90 23.61
N PRO A 165 -18.82 -23.32 24.80
CA PRO A 165 -18.34 -21.95 24.89
C PRO A 165 -16.87 -21.90 24.48
N VAL A 166 -16.58 -21.37 23.30
CA VAL A 166 -15.22 -21.09 22.87
C VAL A 166 -14.84 -19.71 23.35
N SER A 167 -13.83 -19.69 24.19
CA SER A 167 -13.03 -18.56 24.66
C SER A 167 -12.89 -17.47 23.60
N SER A 168 -13.08 -16.24 24.04
CA SER A 168 -13.05 -14.98 23.34
C SER A 168 -11.79 -14.79 22.44
N ALA A 169 -11.86 -15.26 21.21
CA ALA A 169 -11.03 -14.75 20.13
C ALA A 169 -11.73 -13.53 19.49
N PRO A 170 -11.00 -12.47 19.10
CA PRO A 170 -11.62 -11.31 18.47
C PRO A 170 -12.24 -11.73 17.14
N THR A 171 -13.57 -11.76 17.13
CA THR A 171 -14.38 -12.10 15.97
C THR A 171 -14.16 -11.04 14.90
N LEU A 172 -13.71 -11.46 13.71
CA LEU A 172 -13.61 -10.66 12.51
C LEU A 172 -14.93 -9.93 12.20
N ARG A 173 -15.05 -8.70 12.65
CA ARG A 173 -16.15 -7.77 12.32
C ARG A 173 -15.73 -6.76 11.23
N GLY A 174 -14.83 -7.15 10.35
CA GLY A 174 -14.20 -6.24 9.38
C GLY A 174 -15.10 -5.84 8.21
N TYR A 175 -15.94 -6.73 7.73
CA TYR A 175 -16.80 -6.45 6.56
C TYR A 175 -17.76 -5.28 6.75
N SER A 176 -18.21 -5.04 7.99
CA SER A 176 -19.13 -3.95 8.30
C SER A 176 -18.46 -2.58 8.30
N THR A 177 -17.17 -2.51 8.61
CA THR A 177 -16.41 -1.24 8.64
C THR A 177 -16.08 -0.77 7.23
N LEU A 178 -15.63 -1.68 6.36
CA LEU A 178 -15.40 -1.39 4.95
C LEU A 178 -16.70 -1.00 4.24
N LEU A 179 -17.79 -1.76 4.45
CA LEU A 179 -19.10 -1.42 3.91
C LEU A 179 -19.65 -0.10 4.50
N SER A 180 -19.38 0.22 5.77
CA SER A 180 -19.82 1.48 6.36
C SER A 180 -19.02 2.68 5.85
N VAL A 181 -17.73 2.50 5.54
CA VAL A 181 -16.88 3.52 4.91
C VAL A 181 -17.25 3.67 3.44
N LEU A 182 -17.49 2.58 2.72
CA LEU A 182 -17.97 2.58 1.34
C LEU A 182 -19.38 3.18 1.22
N SER A 183 -20.25 3.00 2.23
CA SER A 183 -21.60 3.57 2.22
C SER A 183 -21.66 5.04 2.64
N ARG A 184 -20.71 5.53 3.44
CA ARG A 184 -20.60 6.94 3.84
C ARG A 184 -19.85 7.81 2.85
N GLY A 185 -18.93 7.23 2.10
CA GLY A 185 -18.12 7.91 1.11
C GLY A 185 -18.51 7.49 -0.29
N ARG A 186 -19.49 8.16 -0.88
CA ARG A 186 -19.58 8.28 -2.33
C ARG A 186 -18.42 9.11 -2.92
N THR A 187 -17.32 9.19 -2.22
CA THR A 187 -16.02 9.64 -2.71
C THR A 187 -15.25 8.38 -3.06
N GLY A 188 -15.28 8.01 -4.34
CA GLY A 188 -14.81 6.76 -4.93
C GLY A 188 -13.35 6.34 -4.71
N GLN A 189 -12.67 6.80 -3.67
CA GLN A 189 -11.23 6.64 -3.55
C GLN A 189 -10.79 5.31 -2.91
N LEU A 190 -11.56 4.73 -1.98
CA LEU A 190 -11.22 3.42 -1.43
C LEU A 190 -11.84 2.28 -2.25
N GLY A 191 -13.05 2.50 -2.76
CA GLY A 191 -13.66 1.63 -3.76
C GLY A 191 -12.78 1.46 -4.99
N ASP A 192 -12.11 2.54 -5.42
CA ASP A 192 -11.22 2.51 -6.58
C ASP A 192 -9.94 1.69 -6.34
N ILE A 193 -9.33 1.74 -5.15
CA ILE A 193 -8.06 1.02 -4.92
C ILE A 193 -8.30 -0.48 -4.78
N VAL A 194 -9.30 -0.89 -4.02
CA VAL A 194 -9.61 -2.31 -3.78
C VAL A 194 -10.37 -2.92 -4.97
N ALA A 195 -11.25 -2.16 -5.61
CA ALA A 195 -11.98 -2.62 -6.79
C ALA A 195 -11.16 -2.53 -8.09
N THR A 196 -10.20 -1.60 -8.17
CA THR A 196 -9.39 -1.40 -9.39
C THR A 196 -8.29 -2.44 -9.54
N ILE A 197 -7.87 -3.09 -8.48
CA ILE A 197 -6.83 -4.14 -8.54
C ILE A 197 -7.45 -5.48 -8.15
N GLN A 198 -8.30 -6.00 -9.00
CA GLN A 198 -8.67 -7.41 -8.95
C GLN A 198 -7.45 -8.26 -9.31
N ALA A 199 -7.39 -9.49 -8.78
CA ALA A 199 -6.25 -10.40 -9.00
C ALA A 199 -5.88 -10.55 -10.49
N GLU A 200 -6.87 -10.54 -11.37
CA GLU A 200 -6.70 -10.60 -12.82
C GLU A 200 -6.00 -9.36 -13.40
N GLN A 201 -6.29 -8.18 -12.86
CA GLN A 201 -5.62 -6.93 -13.28
C GLN A 201 -4.19 -6.87 -12.75
N ASP A 202 -3.94 -7.37 -11.54
CA ASP A 202 -2.59 -7.48 -10.97
C ASP A 202 -1.71 -8.40 -11.81
N GLU A 203 -2.24 -9.52 -12.30
CA GLU A 203 -1.53 -10.44 -13.21
C GLU A 203 -1.14 -9.76 -14.53
N ILE A 204 -2.04 -8.97 -15.11
CA ILE A 204 -1.78 -8.20 -16.33
C ILE A 204 -0.71 -7.13 -16.10
N ILE A 205 -0.82 -6.38 -15.00
CA ILE A 205 0.10 -5.29 -14.65
C ILE A 205 1.52 -5.81 -14.40
N ARG A 206 1.64 -7.00 -13.79
CA ARG A 206 2.95 -7.63 -13.48
C ARG A 206 3.48 -8.53 -14.58
N SER A 207 2.72 -8.72 -15.67
CA SER A 207 3.19 -9.56 -16.77
C SER A 207 4.50 -9.01 -17.36
N ALA A 208 5.54 -9.85 -17.40
CA ALA A 208 6.84 -9.51 -17.97
C ALA A 208 6.83 -9.55 -19.52
N GLN A 209 5.80 -8.99 -20.14
CA GLN A 209 5.68 -8.98 -21.60
C GLN A 209 6.54 -7.88 -22.20
N GLN A 210 7.35 -8.27 -23.19
CA GLN A 210 8.06 -7.31 -24.04
C GLN A 210 7.11 -6.89 -25.17
N GLY A 211 6.82 -5.59 -25.26
CA GLY A 211 5.98 -5.05 -26.30
C GLY A 211 4.83 -4.18 -25.79
N VAL A 212 3.78 -4.08 -26.56
CA VAL A 212 2.56 -3.33 -26.23
C VAL A 212 1.50 -4.32 -25.79
N LEU A 213 0.98 -4.14 -24.57
CA LEU A 213 -0.18 -4.85 -24.06
C LEU A 213 -1.41 -3.95 -24.25
N VAL A 214 -2.39 -4.44 -24.97
CA VAL A 214 -3.69 -3.78 -25.13
C VAL A 214 -4.68 -4.47 -24.19
N VAL A 215 -5.21 -3.72 -23.23
CA VAL A 215 -6.26 -4.21 -22.33
C VAL A 215 -7.60 -3.62 -22.78
N GLU A 216 -8.51 -4.47 -23.18
CA GLU A 216 -9.89 -4.08 -23.51
C GLU A 216 -10.79 -4.43 -22.33
N GLY A 217 -11.54 -3.46 -21.82
CA GLY A 217 -12.53 -3.63 -20.76
C GLY A 217 -13.87 -3.08 -21.17
N GLY A 218 -14.96 -3.72 -20.71
CA GLY A 218 -16.31 -3.19 -20.85
C GLY A 218 -16.58 -2.06 -19.84
N PRO A 219 -17.62 -1.23 -20.07
CA PRO A 219 -18.04 -0.19 -19.14
C PRO A 219 -18.59 -0.76 -17.84
#